data_7c92e4821fb6104925feda3e4fc9af74
#
_entry.id   7c92e4821fb6104925feda3e4fc9af74
#
_cell.length_a   1.000
_cell.length_b   1.000
_cell.length_c   1.000
_cell.angle_alpha   90.00
_cell.angle_beta   90.00
_cell.angle_gamma   90.00
#
_symmetry.space_group_name_H-M   'P 1'
#
loop_
_entity.id
_entity.type
_entity.pdbx_description
1 polymer ?
#
loop_
_entity_poly.entity_id
_entity_poly.type
_entity_poly.pdbx_seq_one_letter_code
_entity_poly.pdbx_strand_id
1 'polypeptide(L)'
;LVAACIDSVKPTDKKWDFDYARAQQMKLELIRKTESETEVNKYLEENLTNSDFRRELILKAIREKAYSKAITLAEAGIVADQKDKPGLVDEWKWHLLNIYQQQGNKPKIIEYARYLFLNSGRFRPQEMFDILKKQVENGEWPMFFDQLVADRKSAEKWVRFHTIADMYIWEEQWENLLSWLIDNQSIDNI
;
A
#
# COMPACT_ATOMS: atom_id res chain seq x y z
N LEU A 1 13.53 14.57 33.69
CA LEU A 1 14.77 13.85 33.33
C LEU A 1 14.54 12.95 32.10
N VAL A 2 13.52 12.10 32.10
CA VAL A 2 13.21 11.20 30.96
C VAL A 2 12.88 11.99 29.68
N ALA A 3 11.99 13.00 29.77
CA ALA A 3 11.65 13.86 28.62
C ALA A 3 12.88 14.58 28.05
N ALA A 4 13.73 15.16 28.90
CA ALA A 4 14.95 15.83 28.46
C ALA A 4 15.96 14.88 27.80
N CYS A 5 16.03 13.64 28.26
CA CYS A 5 16.85 12.61 27.62
C CYS A 5 16.32 12.24 26.24
N ILE A 6 14.99 12.08 26.08
CA ILE A 6 14.37 11.81 24.79
C ILE A 6 14.58 12.98 23.82
N ASP A 7 14.41 14.21 24.28
CA ASP A 7 14.59 15.42 23.45
C ASP A 7 16.04 15.68 23.03
N SER A 8 17.01 15.02 23.67
CA SER A 8 18.44 15.09 23.28
C SER A 8 18.73 14.27 22.01
N VAL A 9 17.90 13.29 21.66
CA VAL A 9 18.07 12.50 20.45
C VAL A 9 17.66 13.35 19.25
N LYS A 10 18.58 13.57 18.33
CA LYS A 10 18.38 14.36 17.12
C LYS A 10 18.30 13.45 15.88
N PRO A 11 17.55 13.85 14.85
CA PRO A 11 17.55 13.12 13.58
C PRO A 11 18.98 13.13 13.02
N THR A 12 19.33 12.02 12.35
CA THR A 12 20.59 11.88 11.62
C THR A 12 20.33 11.88 10.12
N ASP A 13 21.38 12.07 9.31
CA ASP A 13 21.29 12.00 7.84
C ASP A 13 21.14 10.55 7.31
N LYS A 14 21.01 9.57 8.20
CA LYS A 14 20.81 8.18 7.82
C LYS A 14 19.43 7.98 7.21
N LYS A 15 19.37 7.21 6.13
CA LYS A 15 18.10 6.84 5.44
C LYS A 15 17.06 6.22 6.39
N TRP A 16 17.55 5.47 7.40
CA TRP A 16 16.74 4.85 8.45
C TRP A 16 17.29 5.25 9.80
N ASP A 17 16.65 6.20 10.45
CA ASP A 17 17.01 6.64 11.78
C ASP A 17 16.12 5.96 12.83
N PHE A 18 16.45 4.71 13.14
CA PHE A 18 15.68 3.91 14.09
C PHE A 18 15.75 4.45 15.51
N ASP A 19 16.88 5.04 15.90
CA ASP A 19 17.04 5.58 17.25
C ASP A 19 16.19 6.83 17.44
N TYR A 20 16.15 7.70 16.43
CA TYR A 20 15.30 8.88 16.45
C TYR A 20 13.81 8.50 16.42
N ALA A 21 13.40 7.58 15.53
CA ALA A 21 12.01 7.10 15.47
C ALA A 21 11.57 6.45 16.79
N ARG A 22 12.48 5.70 17.45
CA ARG A 22 12.22 5.11 18.77
C ARG A 22 12.08 6.18 19.85
N ALA A 23 12.94 7.20 19.86
CA ALA A 23 12.84 8.32 20.78
C ALA A 23 11.52 9.06 20.64
N GLN A 24 11.08 9.31 19.40
CA GLN A 24 9.77 9.89 19.11
C GLN A 24 8.61 9.03 19.66
N GLN A 25 8.69 7.71 19.50
CA GLN A 25 7.70 6.79 20.04
C GLN A 25 7.65 6.83 21.57
N MET A 26 8.80 6.83 22.23
CA MET A 26 8.85 6.94 23.70
C MET A 26 8.29 8.27 24.20
N LYS A 27 8.52 9.37 23.48
CA LYS A 27 7.93 10.67 23.80
C LYS A 27 6.41 10.66 23.61
N LEU A 28 5.92 10.06 22.55
CA LEU A 28 4.47 9.89 22.34
C LEU A 28 3.81 9.12 23.49
N GLU A 29 4.43 8.02 23.95
CA GLU A 29 3.93 7.26 25.09
C GLU A 29 3.91 8.07 26.41
N LEU A 30 4.88 8.94 26.59
CA LEU A 30 4.90 9.85 27.75
C LEU A 30 3.74 10.85 27.63
N ILE A 31 3.58 11.51 26.49
CA ILE A 31 2.50 12.48 26.24
C ILE A 31 1.13 11.82 26.46
N ARG A 32 0.91 10.59 25.98
CA ARG A 32 -0.34 9.83 26.20
C ARG A 32 -0.67 9.61 27.67
N LYS A 33 0.34 9.53 28.54
CA LYS A 33 0.14 9.29 29.98
C LYS A 33 -0.04 10.58 30.78
N THR A 34 0.44 11.69 30.27
CA THR A 34 0.53 12.93 31.03
C THR A 34 -0.29 14.08 30.47
N GLU A 35 -0.67 14.02 29.21
CA GLU A 35 -1.28 15.12 28.49
C GLU A 35 -2.68 14.76 27.93
N SER A 36 -3.36 15.74 27.35
CA SER A 36 -4.65 15.56 26.72
C SER A 36 -4.53 14.91 25.34
N GLU A 37 -5.66 14.33 24.85
CA GLU A 37 -5.74 13.79 23.49
C GLU A 37 -5.43 14.85 22.42
N THR A 38 -5.71 16.11 22.68
CA THR A 38 -5.38 17.22 21.80
C THR A 38 -3.86 17.34 21.62
N GLU A 39 -3.09 17.27 22.72
CA GLU A 39 -1.63 17.32 22.66
C GLU A 39 -1.02 16.07 22.00
N VAL A 40 -1.62 14.89 22.20
CA VAL A 40 -1.27 13.66 21.47
C VAL A 40 -1.42 13.87 19.97
N ASN A 41 -2.57 14.35 19.52
CA ASN A 41 -2.82 14.57 18.09
C ASN A 41 -1.86 15.62 17.51
N LYS A 42 -1.63 16.71 18.24
CA LYS A 42 -0.69 17.75 17.83
C LYS A 42 0.72 17.18 17.65
N TYR A 43 1.21 16.39 18.59
CA TYR A 43 2.53 15.77 18.50
C TYR A 43 2.63 14.82 17.29
N LEU A 44 1.59 14.02 17.02
CA LEU A 44 1.54 13.15 15.85
C LEU A 44 1.59 13.96 14.54
N GLU A 45 0.80 15.05 14.45
CA GLU A 45 0.74 15.92 13.27
C GLU A 45 2.05 16.67 13.01
N GLU A 46 2.77 17.09 14.05
CA GLU A 46 4.07 17.74 13.94
C GLU A 46 5.21 16.78 13.54
N ASN A 47 5.00 15.46 13.64
CA ASN A 47 6.03 14.45 13.41
C ASN A 47 5.66 13.44 12.31
N LEU A 48 4.99 13.88 11.26
CA LEU A 48 4.52 13.02 10.13
C LEU A 48 5.64 12.39 9.28
N THR A 49 6.89 12.76 9.48
CA THR A 49 8.04 12.05 8.90
C THR A 49 8.20 10.65 9.47
N ASN A 50 7.69 10.41 10.69
CA ASN A 50 7.53 9.09 11.26
C ASN A 50 6.31 8.39 10.64
N SER A 51 6.55 7.31 9.91
CA SER A 51 5.48 6.58 9.20
C SER A 51 4.46 5.96 10.14
N ASP A 52 4.86 5.59 11.36
CA ASP A 52 3.93 5.02 12.35
C ASP A 52 2.93 6.07 12.84
N PHE A 53 3.36 7.31 13.02
CA PHE A 53 2.49 8.41 13.41
C PHE A 53 1.51 8.77 12.30
N ARG A 54 1.98 8.81 11.05
CA ARG A 54 1.10 9.01 9.89
C ARG A 54 0.07 7.91 9.80
N ARG A 55 0.47 6.65 9.94
CA ARG A 55 -0.43 5.49 9.94
C ARG A 55 -1.49 5.60 11.02
N GLU A 56 -1.10 5.98 12.24
CA GLU A 56 -2.02 6.14 13.35
C GLU A 56 -3.08 7.21 13.06
N LEU A 57 -2.68 8.36 12.54
CA LEU A 57 -3.62 9.43 12.18
C LEU A 57 -4.55 9.03 11.02
N ILE A 58 -4.05 8.31 10.01
CA ILE A 58 -4.88 7.77 8.92
C ILE A 58 -5.93 6.80 9.49
N LEU A 59 -5.52 5.85 10.31
CA LEU A 59 -6.43 4.88 10.91
C LEU A 59 -7.45 5.54 11.85
N LYS A 60 -7.04 6.56 12.61
CA LYS A 60 -7.94 7.37 13.42
C LYS A 60 -8.98 8.08 12.55
N ALA A 61 -8.54 8.78 11.51
CA ALA A 61 -9.43 9.49 10.59
C ALA A 61 -10.41 8.55 9.87
N ILE A 62 -9.99 7.33 9.51
CA ILE A 62 -10.88 6.31 8.93
C ILE A 62 -11.95 5.88 9.94
N ARG A 63 -11.58 5.60 11.20
CA ARG A 63 -12.54 5.23 12.25
C ARG A 63 -13.57 6.32 12.52
N GLU A 64 -13.14 7.57 12.47
CA GLU A 64 -13.97 8.76 12.64
C GLU A 64 -14.76 9.15 11.37
N LYS A 65 -14.61 8.39 10.28
CA LYS A 65 -15.18 8.68 8.95
C LYS A 65 -14.76 10.05 8.38
N ALA A 66 -13.68 10.61 8.88
CA ALA A 66 -13.05 11.82 8.36
C ALA A 66 -12.20 11.52 7.11
N TYR A 67 -12.85 10.95 6.07
CA TYR A 67 -12.16 10.40 4.90
C TYR A 67 -11.29 11.42 4.16
N SER A 68 -11.72 12.67 4.07
CA SER A 68 -10.90 13.72 3.43
C SER A 68 -9.54 13.90 4.13
N LYS A 69 -9.54 13.90 5.49
CA LYS A 69 -8.29 13.98 6.27
C LYS A 69 -7.42 12.74 6.04
N ALA A 70 -8.02 11.56 6.05
CA ALA A 70 -7.30 10.30 5.82
C ALA A 70 -6.67 10.25 4.42
N ILE A 71 -7.40 10.68 3.38
CA ILE A 71 -6.90 10.76 2.00
C ILE A 71 -5.71 11.71 1.92
N THR A 72 -5.85 12.95 2.44
CA THR A 72 -4.75 13.93 2.44
C THR A 72 -3.49 13.40 3.12
N LEU A 73 -3.62 12.73 4.27
CA LEU A 73 -2.49 12.14 4.99
C LEU A 73 -1.82 11.01 4.20
N ALA A 74 -2.61 10.14 3.55
CA ALA A 74 -2.09 9.04 2.75
C ALA A 74 -1.40 9.55 1.47
N GLU A 75 -1.98 10.51 0.76
CA GLU A 75 -1.39 11.12 -0.44
C GLU A 75 -0.08 11.85 -0.10
N ALA A 76 -0.05 12.61 0.99
CA ALA A 76 1.19 13.22 1.47
C ALA A 76 2.25 12.17 1.83
N GLY A 77 1.83 11.01 2.34
CA GLY A 77 2.70 9.86 2.59
C GLY A 77 3.30 9.28 1.31
N ILE A 78 2.51 9.13 0.27
CA ILE A 78 2.98 8.66 -1.03
C ILE A 78 4.07 9.60 -1.57
N VAL A 79 3.83 10.91 -1.55
CA VAL A 79 4.81 11.91 -2.01
C VAL A 79 6.10 11.85 -1.20
N ALA A 80 5.99 11.74 0.13
CA ALA A 80 7.16 11.73 1.01
C ALA A 80 8.02 10.46 0.86
N ASP A 81 7.38 9.31 0.64
CA ASP A 81 8.05 8.00 0.69
C ASP A 81 8.37 7.40 -0.70
N GLN A 82 7.84 7.98 -1.80
CA GLN A 82 7.93 7.42 -3.17
C GLN A 82 9.35 7.13 -3.63
N LYS A 83 10.34 7.90 -3.18
CA LYS A 83 11.72 7.78 -3.63
C LYS A 83 12.48 6.68 -2.90
N ASP A 84 12.24 6.53 -1.61
CA ASP A 84 13.11 5.77 -0.73
C ASP A 84 12.46 4.59 -0.01
N LYS A 85 11.10 4.56 0.03
CA LYS A 85 10.35 3.59 0.84
C LYS A 85 9.15 3.04 0.07
N PRO A 86 9.37 2.28 -1.03
CA PRO A 86 8.27 1.81 -1.89
C PRO A 86 7.24 0.95 -1.13
N GLY A 87 7.66 0.18 -0.13
CA GLY A 87 6.74 -0.60 0.70
C GLY A 87 5.77 0.25 1.54
N LEU A 88 6.16 1.49 1.92
CA LEU A 88 5.24 2.44 2.56
C LEU A 88 4.29 3.07 1.55
N VAL A 89 4.76 3.32 0.33
CA VAL A 89 3.88 3.80 -0.77
C VAL A 89 2.74 2.82 -1.02
N ASP A 90 3.04 1.52 -1.07
CA ASP A 90 2.04 0.47 -1.23
C ASP A 90 1.04 0.48 -0.06
N GLU A 91 1.52 0.68 1.17
CA GLU A 91 0.68 0.76 2.35
C GLU A 91 -0.26 1.98 2.31
N TRP A 92 0.25 3.16 1.91
CA TRP A 92 -0.58 4.36 1.78
C TRP A 92 -1.65 4.16 0.70
N LYS A 93 -1.31 3.56 -0.43
CA LYS A 93 -2.26 3.22 -1.50
C LYS A 93 -3.29 2.17 -1.06
N TRP A 94 -2.90 1.23 -0.22
CA TRP A 94 -3.83 0.28 0.41
C TRP A 94 -4.86 1.00 1.30
N HIS A 95 -4.44 1.96 2.10
CA HIS A 95 -5.37 2.77 2.88
C HIS A 95 -6.34 3.56 1.99
N LEU A 96 -5.84 4.15 0.89
CA LEU A 96 -6.70 4.84 -0.09
C LEU A 96 -7.71 3.89 -0.73
N LEU A 97 -7.29 2.68 -1.13
CA LEU A 97 -8.19 1.65 -1.65
C LEU A 97 -9.33 1.36 -0.66
N ASN A 98 -9.00 1.13 0.61
CA ASN A 98 -10.00 0.85 1.64
C ASN A 98 -10.97 2.02 1.86
N ILE A 99 -10.49 3.26 1.84
CA ILE A 99 -11.33 4.46 1.96
C ILE A 99 -12.29 4.54 0.76
N TYR A 100 -11.78 4.39 -0.45
CA TYR A 100 -12.62 4.48 -1.65
C TYR A 100 -13.60 3.33 -1.78
N GLN A 101 -13.29 2.14 -1.27
CA GLN A 101 -14.26 1.05 -1.14
C GLN A 101 -15.42 1.43 -0.21
N GLN A 102 -15.14 2.05 0.93
CA GLN A 102 -16.18 2.54 1.86
C GLN A 102 -17.03 3.66 1.26
N GLN A 103 -16.46 4.46 0.37
CA GLN A 103 -17.15 5.53 -0.34
C GLN A 103 -17.88 5.06 -1.60
N GLY A 104 -17.66 3.82 -2.06
CA GLY A 104 -18.19 3.30 -3.32
C GLY A 104 -17.64 4.00 -4.57
N ASN A 105 -16.43 4.58 -4.49
CA ASN A 105 -15.80 5.29 -5.61
C ASN A 105 -15.15 4.31 -6.59
N LYS A 106 -15.97 3.73 -7.49
CA LYS A 106 -15.57 2.71 -8.47
C LYS A 106 -14.28 3.07 -9.25
N PRO A 107 -14.13 4.27 -9.85
CA PRO A 107 -12.91 4.61 -10.58
C PRO A 107 -11.64 4.54 -9.72
N LYS A 108 -11.71 5.05 -8.49
CA LYS A 108 -10.57 5.04 -7.57
C LYS A 108 -10.27 3.65 -7.01
N ILE A 109 -11.28 2.83 -6.81
CA ILE A 109 -11.10 1.42 -6.41
C ILE A 109 -10.31 0.69 -7.51
N ILE A 110 -10.71 0.82 -8.77
CA ILE A 110 -10.02 0.19 -9.91
C ILE A 110 -8.58 0.70 -10.02
N GLU A 111 -8.36 2.01 -9.91
CA GLU A 111 -7.03 2.64 -9.98
C GLU A 111 -6.06 2.04 -8.95
N TYR A 112 -6.46 2.04 -7.67
CA TYR A 112 -5.57 1.58 -6.60
C TYR A 112 -5.43 0.06 -6.53
N ALA A 113 -6.50 -0.70 -6.78
CA ALA A 113 -6.44 -2.15 -6.84
C ALA A 113 -5.53 -2.63 -7.97
N ARG A 114 -5.63 -2.00 -9.18
CA ARG A 114 -4.75 -2.30 -10.32
C ARG A 114 -3.29 -1.98 -10.00
N TYR A 115 -3.03 -0.82 -9.41
CA TYR A 115 -1.67 -0.47 -9.00
C TYR A 115 -1.08 -1.51 -8.04
N LEU A 116 -1.80 -1.87 -6.99
CA LEU A 116 -1.35 -2.83 -5.99
C LEU A 116 -1.19 -4.23 -6.58
N PHE A 117 -2.08 -4.64 -7.48
CA PHE A 117 -1.96 -5.90 -8.21
C PHE A 117 -0.66 -5.97 -9.02
N LEU A 118 -0.32 -4.89 -9.74
CA LEU A 118 0.81 -4.88 -10.66
C LEU A 118 2.15 -4.65 -9.97
N ASN A 119 2.20 -3.88 -8.89
CA ASN A 119 3.44 -3.34 -8.35
C ASN A 119 3.77 -3.81 -6.92
N SER A 120 2.80 -4.29 -6.16
CA SER A 120 3.04 -4.64 -4.77
C SER A 120 3.34 -6.13 -4.60
N GLY A 121 4.47 -6.44 -3.95
CA GLY A 121 4.75 -7.79 -3.47
C GLY A 121 4.19 -8.08 -2.07
N ARG A 122 3.59 -7.09 -1.41
CA ARG A 122 3.10 -7.19 -0.02
C ARG A 122 1.68 -7.73 0.08
N PHE A 123 0.83 -7.41 -0.87
CA PHE A 123 -0.58 -7.80 -0.89
C PHE A 123 -0.79 -9.04 -1.75
N ARG A 124 -1.80 -9.84 -1.38
CA ARG A 124 -2.13 -11.05 -2.15
C ARG A 124 -2.66 -10.66 -3.52
N PRO A 125 -2.04 -11.11 -4.60
CA PRO A 125 -2.50 -10.76 -5.95
C PRO A 125 -3.96 -11.13 -6.20
N GLN A 126 -4.40 -12.30 -5.71
CA GLN A 126 -5.78 -12.75 -5.86
C GLN A 126 -6.79 -11.80 -5.23
N GLU A 127 -6.50 -11.26 -4.04
CA GLU A 127 -7.40 -10.30 -3.38
C GLU A 127 -7.60 -9.03 -4.23
N MET A 128 -6.52 -8.51 -4.82
CA MET A 128 -6.61 -7.35 -5.72
C MET A 128 -7.34 -7.69 -7.02
N PHE A 129 -7.12 -8.88 -7.56
CA PHE A 129 -7.80 -9.39 -8.72
C PHE A 129 -9.32 -9.51 -8.49
N ASP A 130 -9.74 -10.09 -7.38
CA ASP A 130 -11.15 -10.24 -7.01
C ASP A 130 -11.84 -8.87 -6.84
N ILE A 131 -11.13 -7.89 -6.26
CA ILE A 131 -11.62 -6.51 -6.17
C ILE A 131 -11.83 -5.93 -7.57
N LEU A 132 -10.88 -6.07 -8.48
CA LEU A 132 -10.99 -5.58 -9.86
C LEU A 132 -12.15 -6.25 -10.60
N LYS A 133 -12.26 -7.58 -10.53
CA LYS A 133 -13.34 -8.35 -11.17
C LYS A 133 -14.72 -7.92 -10.68
N LYS A 134 -14.84 -7.60 -9.40
CA LYS A 134 -16.10 -7.11 -8.82
C LYS A 134 -16.46 -5.69 -9.27
N GLN A 135 -15.47 -4.87 -9.59
CA GLN A 135 -15.70 -3.46 -9.95
C GLN A 135 -15.88 -3.23 -11.45
N VAL A 136 -15.22 -4.02 -12.29
CA VAL A 136 -15.35 -3.91 -13.76
C VAL A 136 -16.64 -4.59 -14.22
N GLU A 137 -17.35 -3.99 -15.17
CA GLU A 137 -18.58 -4.56 -15.69
C GLU A 137 -18.30 -5.85 -16.48
N ASN A 138 -19.21 -6.83 -16.38
CA ASN A 138 -18.99 -8.15 -16.97
C ASN A 138 -18.71 -8.07 -18.48
N GLY A 139 -19.34 -7.13 -19.20
CA GLY A 139 -19.09 -6.94 -20.63
C GLY A 139 -17.74 -6.34 -20.97
N GLU A 140 -17.13 -5.60 -20.05
CA GLU A 140 -15.82 -4.96 -20.20
C GLU A 140 -14.69 -5.83 -19.65
N TRP A 141 -15.02 -6.79 -18.80
CA TRP A 141 -14.04 -7.62 -18.09
C TRP A 141 -13.07 -8.35 -19.02
N PRO A 142 -13.48 -8.99 -20.13
CA PRO A 142 -12.53 -9.70 -21.00
C PRO A 142 -11.43 -8.79 -21.53
N MET A 143 -11.77 -7.61 -22.02
CA MET A 143 -10.79 -6.64 -22.53
C MET A 143 -9.91 -6.09 -21.40
N PHE A 144 -10.48 -5.82 -20.23
CA PHE A 144 -9.73 -5.38 -19.04
C PHE A 144 -8.75 -6.47 -18.57
N PHE A 145 -9.18 -7.72 -18.54
CA PHE A 145 -8.36 -8.86 -18.20
C PHE A 145 -7.17 -9.02 -19.15
N ASP A 146 -7.40 -8.97 -20.47
CA ASP A 146 -6.34 -9.06 -21.48
C ASP A 146 -5.30 -7.94 -21.28
N GLN A 147 -5.75 -6.73 -21.01
CA GLN A 147 -4.86 -5.62 -20.70
C GLN A 147 -4.07 -5.85 -19.40
N LEU A 148 -4.72 -6.40 -18.37
CA LEU A 148 -4.07 -6.70 -17.08
C LEU A 148 -2.98 -7.77 -17.25
N VAL A 149 -3.24 -8.79 -18.08
CA VAL A 149 -2.24 -9.81 -18.46
C VAL A 149 -1.09 -9.18 -19.23
N ALA A 150 -1.37 -8.30 -20.19
CA ALA A 150 -0.35 -7.61 -20.97
C ALA A 150 0.55 -6.73 -20.09
N ASP A 151 -0.04 -5.98 -19.16
CA ASP A 151 0.70 -5.18 -18.19
C ASP A 151 1.60 -6.06 -17.30
N ARG A 152 1.08 -7.20 -16.85
CA ARG A 152 1.84 -8.13 -16.02
C ARG A 152 2.99 -8.79 -16.79
N LYS A 153 2.84 -9.03 -18.08
CA LYS A 153 3.93 -9.55 -18.96
C LYS A 153 5.13 -8.61 -19.03
N SER A 154 4.95 -7.32 -18.79
CA SER A 154 6.04 -6.33 -18.76
C SER A 154 6.80 -6.30 -17.43
N ALA A 155 6.32 -6.97 -16.37
CA ALA A 155 6.95 -7.03 -15.07
C ALA A 155 8.18 -7.95 -15.03
N GLU A 156 8.93 -7.95 -13.93
CA GLU A 156 10.07 -8.83 -13.73
C GLU A 156 9.70 -10.31 -13.87
N LYS A 157 10.62 -11.09 -14.49
CA LYS A 157 10.38 -12.45 -14.96
C LYS A 157 9.78 -13.41 -13.93
N TRP A 158 10.33 -13.47 -12.72
CA TRP A 158 9.89 -14.42 -11.70
C TRP A 158 8.51 -14.08 -11.11
N VAL A 159 8.22 -12.80 -10.90
CA VAL A 159 6.91 -12.29 -10.44
C VAL A 159 5.86 -12.52 -11.51
N ARG A 160 6.21 -12.30 -12.76
CA ARG A 160 5.37 -12.46 -13.93
C ARG A 160 4.86 -13.88 -14.11
N PHE A 161 5.76 -14.87 -14.00
CA PHE A 161 5.44 -16.26 -14.31
C PHE A 161 4.29 -16.81 -13.44
N HIS A 162 4.45 -16.76 -12.12
CA HIS A 162 3.43 -17.28 -11.22
C HIS A 162 2.12 -16.53 -11.33
N THR A 163 2.16 -15.21 -11.31
CA THR A 163 0.93 -14.41 -11.33
C THR A 163 0.12 -14.58 -12.61
N ILE A 164 0.76 -14.72 -13.78
CA ILE A 164 0.03 -14.91 -15.05
C ILE A 164 -0.61 -16.29 -15.11
N ALA A 165 0.10 -17.33 -14.68
CA ALA A 165 -0.48 -18.66 -14.56
C ALA A 165 -1.71 -18.65 -13.63
N ASP A 166 -1.58 -18.02 -12.45
CA ASP A 166 -2.67 -17.89 -11.50
C ASP A 166 -3.87 -17.12 -12.09
N MET A 167 -3.62 -16.03 -12.84
CA MET A 167 -4.70 -15.29 -13.52
C MET A 167 -5.52 -16.15 -14.47
N TYR A 168 -4.84 -16.98 -15.28
CA TYR A 168 -5.53 -17.92 -16.18
C TYR A 168 -6.29 -19.01 -15.41
N ILE A 169 -5.75 -19.48 -14.27
CA ILE A 169 -6.43 -20.42 -13.39
C ILE A 169 -7.69 -19.78 -12.79
N TRP A 170 -7.61 -18.54 -12.26
CA TRP A 170 -8.76 -17.86 -11.68
C TRP A 170 -9.89 -17.56 -12.67
N GLU A 171 -9.55 -17.42 -13.96
CA GLU A 171 -10.53 -17.23 -15.06
C GLU A 171 -10.87 -18.52 -15.80
N GLU A 172 -10.38 -19.69 -15.34
CA GLU A 172 -10.60 -20.99 -15.99
C GLU A 172 -10.20 -21.02 -17.48
N GLN A 173 -9.21 -20.20 -17.86
CA GLN A 173 -8.70 -20.10 -19.23
C GLN A 173 -7.60 -21.12 -19.51
N TRP A 174 -7.96 -22.41 -19.53
CA TRP A 174 -7.05 -23.54 -19.60
C TRP A 174 -6.19 -23.58 -20.87
N GLU A 175 -6.73 -23.17 -22.02
CA GLU A 175 -5.98 -23.10 -23.27
C GLU A 175 -4.89 -22.03 -23.24
N ASN A 176 -5.21 -20.85 -22.68
CA ASN A 176 -4.25 -19.76 -22.50
C ASN A 176 -3.19 -20.12 -21.46
N LEU A 177 -3.56 -20.82 -20.39
CA LEU A 177 -2.64 -21.35 -19.41
C LEU A 177 -1.66 -22.34 -20.06
N LEU A 178 -2.15 -23.29 -20.84
CA LEU A 178 -1.32 -24.29 -21.52
C LEU A 178 -0.33 -23.64 -22.48
N SER A 179 -0.82 -22.71 -23.32
CA SER A 179 0.06 -21.94 -24.23
C SER A 179 1.12 -21.18 -23.45
N TRP A 180 0.73 -20.49 -22.37
CA TRP A 180 1.66 -19.77 -21.52
C TRP A 180 2.75 -20.68 -20.92
N LEU A 181 2.37 -21.85 -20.43
CA LEU A 181 3.31 -22.82 -19.85
C LEU A 181 4.29 -23.36 -20.91
N ILE A 182 3.82 -23.70 -22.11
CA ILE A 182 4.65 -24.18 -23.21
C ILE A 182 5.68 -23.10 -23.60
N ASP A 183 5.24 -21.86 -23.77
CA ASP A 183 6.09 -20.75 -24.18
C ASP A 183 7.16 -20.39 -23.13
N ASN A 184 6.93 -20.73 -21.86
CA ASN A 184 7.82 -20.37 -20.75
C ASN A 184 8.57 -21.57 -20.13
N GLN A 185 8.28 -22.84 -20.53
CA GLN A 185 9.01 -24.03 -20.07
C GLN A 185 10.46 -24.11 -20.59
N SER A 186 10.77 -23.47 -21.70
CA SER A 186 12.13 -23.44 -22.27
C SER A 186 13.12 -22.57 -21.48
N ILE A 187 12.72 -21.99 -20.38
CA ILE A 187 13.52 -21.01 -19.65
C ILE A 187 14.25 -21.63 -18.43
N ASP A 188 13.79 -22.77 -17.93
CA ASP A 188 14.38 -23.44 -16.75
C ASP A 188 15.40 -24.53 -17.08
N ASN A 189 15.79 -24.70 -18.36
CA ASN A 189 16.79 -25.66 -18.83
C ASN A 189 18.11 -25.00 -19.26
N ILE A 190 18.45 -23.82 -18.74
CA ILE A 190 19.79 -23.21 -18.98
C ILE A 190 20.46 -22.95 -17.65
#